data_6f9c778fc56e0ba41e879e49af4ed751
#
_entry.id   6f9c778fc56e0ba41e879e49af4ed751
#
_cell.length_a   1.000
_cell.length_b   1.000
_cell.length_c   1.000
_cell.angle_alpha   90.00
_cell.angle_beta   90.00
_cell.angle_gamma   90.00
#
_symmetry.space_group_name_H-M   'P 1'
#
loop_
_entity.id
_entity.type
_entity.pdbx_description
1 polymer ?
#
loop_
_entity_poly.entity_id
_entity_poly.type
_entity_poly.pdbx_seq_one_letter_code
_entity_poly.pdbx_strand_id
1 'polypeptide(L)'
;MGVAFDEVAGITFKDKDGIQIMKDYMASGSFSRGKEEKSATASMVFVGNINQSIDVLIKTSHLFEPFPEVMAYDSAFLDRMHCYIPGWEIPKFRPDYFTNEYSFITDYLAEC
;
A
#
# COMPACT_ATOMS: atom_id res chain seq x y z
N MET A 1 -1.45 8.89 11.66
CA MET A 1 -1.33 7.44 11.90
C MET A 1 -1.29 6.74 10.55
N GLY A 2 -0.48 5.70 10.41
CA GLY A 2 -0.37 4.92 9.18
C GLY A 2 -0.68 3.45 9.44
N VAL A 3 -1.26 2.78 8.46
CA VAL A 3 -1.51 1.33 8.46
C VAL A 3 -0.79 0.73 7.27
N ALA A 4 0.08 -0.24 7.51
CA ALA A 4 0.81 -0.96 6.48
C ALA A 4 0.27 -2.38 6.35
N PHE A 5 -0.13 -2.75 5.13
CA PHE A 5 -0.51 -4.11 4.78
C PHE A 5 0.70 -4.79 4.13
N ASP A 6 1.37 -5.65 4.87
CA ASP A 6 2.48 -6.43 4.37
C ASP A 6 1.96 -7.71 3.69
N GLU A 7 2.72 -8.19 2.71
CA GLU A 7 2.36 -9.38 1.93
C GLU A 7 0.93 -9.31 1.36
N VAL A 8 0.68 -8.30 0.54
CA VAL A 8 -0.67 -8.02 0.01
C VAL A 8 -1.33 -9.20 -0.70
N ALA A 9 -0.55 -10.15 -1.21
CA ALA A 9 -1.07 -11.39 -1.80
C ALA A 9 -1.87 -12.25 -0.82
N GLY A 10 -1.62 -12.10 0.48
CA GLY A 10 -2.34 -12.82 1.53
C GLY A 10 -3.62 -12.14 2.01
N ILE A 11 -3.95 -10.96 1.50
CA ILE A 11 -5.17 -10.27 1.88
C ILE A 11 -6.38 -11.05 1.36
N THR A 12 -7.27 -11.40 2.26
CA THR A 12 -8.53 -12.08 1.91
C THR A 12 -9.71 -11.34 2.50
N PHE A 13 -10.78 -11.23 1.73
CA PHE A 13 -12.04 -10.67 2.19
C PHE A 13 -13.05 -11.81 2.34
N LYS A 14 -13.63 -11.95 3.54
CA LYS A 14 -14.62 -12.97 3.82
C LYS A 14 -15.94 -12.73 3.09
N ASP A 15 -16.23 -11.49 2.79
CA ASP A 15 -17.38 -11.05 2.02
C ASP A 15 -17.00 -10.00 0.97
N LYS A 16 -17.89 -9.75 0.02
CA LYS A 16 -17.65 -8.79 -1.07
C LYS A 16 -17.64 -7.34 -0.61
N ASP A 17 -18.13 -7.06 0.60
CA ASP A 17 -18.28 -5.69 1.10
C ASP A 17 -16.97 -5.12 1.62
N GLY A 18 -16.00 -5.98 1.97
CA GLY A 18 -14.73 -5.54 2.53
C GLY A 18 -13.95 -4.60 1.60
N ILE A 19 -13.88 -4.92 0.32
CA ILE A 19 -13.19 -4.06 -0.65
C ILE A 19 -13.94 -2.74 -0.88
N GLN A 20 -15.27 -2.77 -0.84
CA GLN A 20 -16.07 -1.56 -0.98
C GLN A 20 -15.87 -0.61 0.21
N ILE A 21 -15.84 -1.16 1.42
CA ILE A 21 -15.52 -0.39 2.64
C ILE A 21 -14.15 0.27 2.52
N MET A 22 -13.15 -0.46 2.04
CA MET A 22 -11.80 0.05 1.82
C MET A 22 -11.78 1.17 0.79
N LYS A 23 -12.50 1.02 -0.33
CA LYS A 23 -12.61 2.06 -1.36
C LYS A 23 -13.26 3.33 -0.83
N ASP A 24 -14.33 3.20 -0.06
CA ASP A 24 -15.03 4.34 0.56
C ASP A 24 -14.10 5.09 1.51
N TYR A 25 -13.37 4.34 2.33
CA TYR A 25 -12.39 4.92 3.26
C TYR A 25 -11.26 5.65 2.53
N MET A 26 -10.71 5.08 1.48
CA MET A 26 -9.63 5.71 0.70
C MET A 26 -10.10 6.98 -0.02
N ALA A 27 -11.38 7.05 -0.36
CA ALA A 27 -11.94 8.20 -1.06
C ALA A 27 -12.30 9.36 -0.12
N SER A 28 -12.87 9.07 1.04
CA SER A 28 -13.50 10.09 1.90
C SER A 28 -12.99 10.10 3.34
N GLY A 29 -12.20 9.12 3.75
CA GLY A 29 -11.77 8.96 5.14
C GLY A 29 -12.86 8.44 6.07
N SER A 30 -13.99 8.01 5.52
CA SER A 30 -15.10 7.45 6.29
C SER A 30 -15.60 6.15 5.67
N PHE A 31 -16.20 5.32 6.48
CA PHE A 31 -16.82 4.07 6.06
C PHE A 31 -18.04 3.75 6.93
N SER A 32 -18.98 3.05 6.36
CA SER A 32 -20.17 2.58 7.08
C SER A 32 -19.97 1.17 7.61
N ARG A 33 -20.29 0.99 8.87
CA ARG A 33 -20.35 -0.34 9.50
C ARG A 33 -21.72 -0.56 10.10
N GLY A 34 -22.55 -1.31 9.42
CA GLY A 34 -23.96 -1.44 9.80
C GLY A 34 -24.70 -0.11 9.61
N LYS A 35 -25.30 0.40 10.67
CA LYS A 35 -26.04 1.68 10.67
C LYS A 35 -25.19 2.89 11.08
N GLU A 36 -23.92 2.65 11.46
CA GLU A 36 -23.03 3.72 11.92
C GLU A 36 -22.01 4.09 10.84
N GLU A 37 -21.84 5.37 10.62
CA GLU A 37 -20.73 5.91 9.85
C GLU A 37 -19.55 6.18 10.79
N LYS A 38 -18.36 5.68 10.41
CA LYS A 38 -17.14 5.88 11.16
C LYS A 38 -16.13 6.63 10.30
N SER A 39 -15.42 7.55 10.90
CA SER A 39 -14.34 8.29 10.27
C SER A 39 -13.00 7.97 10.91
N ALA A 40 -11.96 8.00 10.11
CA ALA A 40 -10.59 7.82 10.57
C ALA A 40 -9.64 8.61 9.66
N THR A 41 -8.41 8.81 10.12
CA THR A 41 -7.39 9.61 9.43
C THR A 41 -6.12 8.82 9.13
N ALA A 42 -6.20 7.50 9.15
CA ALA A 42 -5.04 6.65 8.86
C ALA A 42 -4.72 6.63 7.37
N SER A 43 -3.45 6.76 7.04
CA SER A 43 -2.94 6.49 5.70
C SER A 43 -2.73 5.00 5.51
N MET A 44 -2.95 4.50 4.29
CA MET A 44 -2.76 3.10 3.95
C MET A 44 -1.56 2.90 3.06
N VAL A 45 -0.73 1.93 3.40
CA VAL A 45 0.43 1.50 2.61
C VAL A 45 0.31 0.00 2.35
N PHE A 46 0.54 -0.39 1.12
CA PHE A 46 0.51 -1.79 0.71
C PHE A 46 1.91 -2.22 0.28
N VAL A 47 2.39 -3.32 0.82
CA VAL A 47 3.70 -3.87 0.52
C VAL A 47 3.51 -5.29 -0.05
N GLY A 48 4.16 -5.58 -1.16
CA GLY A 48 4.08 -6.89 -1.80
C GLY A 48 5.32 -7.23 -2.59
N ASN A 49 5.50 -8.50 -2.86
CA ASN A 49 6.60 -9.02 -3.67
C ASN A 49 6.08 -9.38 -5.06
N ILE A 50 6.84 -9.02 -6.08
CA ILE A 50 6.58 -9.47 -7.45
C ILE A 50 7.12 -10.89 -7.64
N ASN A 51 6.36 -11.73 -8.33
CA ASN A 51 6.71 -13.14 -8.58
C ASN A 51 7.27 -13.37 -9.98
N GLN A 52 7.27 -12.34 -10.81
CA GLN A 52 7.76 -12.40 -12.19
C GLN A 52 8.93 -11.45 -12.38
N SER A 53 9.67 -11.62 -13.48
CA SER A 53 10.72 -10.69 -13.82
C SER A 53 10.14 -9.30 -14.13
N ILE A 54 10.90 -8.27 -13.81
CA ILE A 54 10.51 -6.87 -14.02
C ILE A 54 10.18 -6.60 -15.48
N ASP A 55 10.95 -7.14 -16.40
CA ASP A 55 10.74 -6.96 -17.84
C ASP A 55 9.39 -7.51 -18.30
N VAL A 56 8.96 -8.65 -17.76
CA VAL A 56 7.66 -9.25 -18.04
C VAL A 56 6.53 -8.38 -17.47
N LEU A 57 6.67 -7.92 -16.25
CA LEU A 57 5.66 -7.09 -15.59
C LEU A 57 5.44 -5.77 -16.31
N ILE A 58 6.51 -5.11 -16.73
CA ILE A 58 6.43 -3.85 -17.48
C ILE A 58 5.76 -4.06 -18.84
N LYS A 59 6.12 -5.12 -19.55
CA LYS A 59 5.54 -5.42 -20.86
C LYS A 59 4.06 -5.80 -20.80
N THR A 60 3.64 -6.47 -19.73
CA THR A 60 2.26 -6.91 -19.56
C THR A 60 1.39 -5.92 -18.78
N SER A 61 1.97 -4.85 -18.26
CA SER A 61 1.30 -3.85 -17.41
C SER A 61 0.69 -4.43 -16.13
N HIS A 62 1.23 -5.53 -15.62
CA HIS A 62 0.75 -6.20 -14.40
C HIS A 62 1.51 -5.75 -13.14
N LEU A 63 1.70 -4.45 -12.97
CA LEU A 63 2.39 -3.88 -11.79
C LEU A 63 1.69 -4.18 -10.46
N PHE A 64 0.40 -4.45 -10.51
CA PHE A 64 -0.42 -4.82 -9.35
C PHE A 64 -0.63 -6.33 -9.20
N GLU A 65 0.15 -7.14 -9.90
CA GLU A 65 0.10 -8.60 -9.82
C GLU A 65 0.16 -9.16 -8.40
N PRO A 66 0.95 -8.59 -7.45
CA PRO A 66 0.94 -9.07 -6.06
C PRO A 66 -0.40 -8.97 -5.33
N PHE A 67 -1.30 -8.10 -5.78
CA PHE A 67 -2.61 -7.96 -5.15
C PHE A 67 -3.53 -9.15 -5.47
N PRO A 68 -4.47 -9.49 -4.58
CA PRO A 68 -5.56 -10.41 -4.91
C PRO A 68 -6.32 -9.94 -6.15
N GLU A 69 -6.84 -10.88 -6.93
CA GLU A 69 -7.55 -10.57 -8.19
C GLU A 69 -8.69 -9.57 -8.01
N VAL A 70 -9.43 -9.69 -6.92
CA VAL A 70 -10.55 -8.79 -6.60
C VAL A 70 -10.12 -7.33 -6.44
N MET A 71 -8.85 -7.10 -6.12
CA MET A 71 -8.25 -5.76 -6.01
C MET A 71 -7.50 -5.36 -7.28
N ALA A 72 -6.72 -6.27 -7.86
CA ALA A 72 -5.87 -6.02 -9.01
C ALA A 72 -6.65 -5.63 -10.27
N TYR A 73 -7.87 -6.14 -10.42
CA TYR A 73 -8.75 -5.85 -11.57
C TYR A 73 -9.85 -4.84 -11.24
N ASP A 74 -9.87 -4.28 -10.04
CA ASP A 74 -10.83 -3.24 -9.66
C ASP A 74 -10.22 -1.86 -9.98
N SER A 75 -10.62 -1.28 -11.09
CA SER A 75 -10.11 0.02 -11.53
C SER A 75 -10.42 1.13 -10.52
N ALA A 76 -11.57 1.08 -9.87
CA ALA A 76 -11.93 2.05 -8.85
C ALA A 76 -11.04 1.97 -7.62
N PHE A 77 -10.58 0.79 -7.25
CA PHE A 77 -9.60 0.62 -6.18
C PHE A 77 -8.23 1.17 -6.59
N LEU A 78 -7.77 0.84 -7.80
CA LEU A 78 -6.47 1.28 -8.30
C LEU A 78 -6.41 2.80 -8.49
N ASP A 79 -7.50 3.42 -8.91
CA ASP A 79 -7.59 4.88 -9.09
C ASP A 79 -7.41 5.65 -7.77
N ARG A 80 -7.63 5.00 -6.64
CA ARG A 80 -7.44 5.60 -5.32
C ARG A 80 -6.01 5.50 -4.79
N MET A 81 -5.13 4.81 -5.50
CA MET A 81 -3.71 4.76 -5.17
C MET A 81 -3.03 6.06 -5.58
N HIS A 82 -2.44 6.77 -4.64
CA HIS A 82 -1.82 8.06 -4.88
C HIS A 82 -0.41 7.94 -5.47
N CYS A 83 0.30 6.87 -5.10
CA CYS A 83 1.63 6.64 -5.65
C CYS A 83 1.97 5.14 -5.66
N TYR A 84 2.88 4.79 -6.54
CA TYR A 84 3.47 3.45 -6.64
C TYR A 84 4.98 3.57 -6.54
N ILE A 85 5.58 2.85 -5.60
CA ILE A 85 7.03 2.86 -5.41
C ILE A 85 7.59 1.55 -5.97
N PRO A 86 8.32 1.60 -7.10
CA PRO A 86 8.93 0.41 -7.66
C PRO A 86 10.13 -0.03 -6.83
N GLY A 87 9.92 -1.03 -5.97
CA GLY A 87 10.93 -1.50 -5.04
C GLY A 87 12.20 -2.00 -5.70
N TRP A 88 12.12 -2.46 -6.96
CA TRP A 88 13.29 -2.89 -7.73
C TRP A 88 14.25 -1.75 -8.10
N GLU A 89 13.81 -0.51 -8.08
CA GLU A 89 14.63 0.67 -8.32
C GLU A 89 15.36 1.15 -7.06
N ILE A 90 14.95 0.66 -5.90
CA ILE A 90 15.61 0.98 -4.63
C ILE A 90 16.87 0.15 -4.53
N PRO A 91 18.05 0.77 -4.32
CA PRO A 91 19.30 0.04 -4.18
C PRO A 91 19.24 -0.93 -3.00
N LYS A 92 19.83 -2.11 -3.20
CA LYS A 92 19.97 -3.06 -2.09
C LYS A 92 20.79 -2.44 -0.97
N PHE A 93 20.37 -2.71 0.24
CA PHE A 93 21.02 -2.18 1.43
C PHE A 93 22.49 -2.64 1.50
N ARG A 94 23.38 -1.70 1.77
CA ARG A 94 24.82 -1.96 1.90
C ARG A 94 25.35 -1.29 3.18
N PRO A 95 26.41 -1.87 3.79
CA PRO A 95 26.99 -1.31 5.02
C PRO A 95 27.48 0.14 4.89
N ASP A 96 27.93 0.56 3.70
CA ASP A 96 28.40 1.91 3.42
C ASP A 96 27.29 2.97 3.41
N TYR A 97 26.03 2.57 3.48
CA TYR A 97 24.90 3.50 3.65
C TYR A 97 24.70 3.96 5.09
N PHE A 98 25.35 3.31 6.05
CA PHE A 98 25.37 3.80 7.42
C PHE A 98 26.33 4.98 7.55
N THR A 99 25.92 5.94 8.33
CA THR A 99 26.77 7.06 8.70
C THR A 99 27.07 7.03 10.20
N ASN A 100 28.25 7.51 10.58
CA ASN A 100 28.60 7.77 11.97
C ASN A 100 28.36 9.24 12.35
N GLU A 101 27.83 10.03 11.43
CA GLU A 101 27.54 11.44 11.65
C GLU A 101 26.18 11.61 12.31
N TYR A 102 25.97 12.76 12.92
CA TYR A 102 24.69 13.10 13.53
C TYR A 102 23.61 13.28 12.47
N SER A 103 22.41 12.82 12.77
CA SER A 103 21.23 12.97 11.95
C SER A 103 20.13 13.67 12.74
N PHE A 104 18.98 13.86 12.12
CA PHE A 104 17.80 14.33 12.83
C PHE A 104 17.39 13.36 13.94
N ILE A 105 17.02 13.92 15.08
CA ILE A 105 16.49 13.13 16.17
C ILE A 105 15.15 12.52 15.79
N THR A 106 14.86 11.34 16.34
CA THR A 106 13.64 10.59 16.03
C THR A 106 12.37 11.39 16.33
N ASP A 107 12.37 12.16 17.40
CA ASP A 107 11.24 13.00 17.80
C ASP A 107 10.91 14.06 16.74
N TYR A 108 11.94 14.65 16.12
CA TYR A 108 11.75 15.60 15.03
C TYR A 108 11.08 14.94 13.82
N LEU A 109 11.52 13.74 13.45
CA LEU A 109 10.92 12.99 12.34
C LEU A 109 9.48 12.59 12.62
N ALA A 110 9.13 12.32 13.86
CA ALA A 110 7.77 11.97 14.27
C ALA A 110 6.79 13.16 14.13
N GLU A 111 7.28 14.39 14.21
CA GLU A 111 6.48 15.61 14.04
C GLU A 111 6.26 15.99 12.57
N CYS A 112 7.06 15.45 11.67
CA CYS A 112 6.90 15.64 10.24
C CYS A 112 5.77 14.77 9.69
#